data_e519c39ffe98e983ec208767a27d05d3
#
_entry.id   e519c39ffe98e983ec208767a27d05d3
#
_cell.length_a   1.000
_cell.length_b   1.000
_cell.length_c   1.000
_cell.angle_alpha   90.00
_cell.angle_beta   90.00
_cell.angle_gamma   90.00
#
_symmetry.space_group_name_H-M   'P 1'
#
loop_
_entity.id
_entity.type
_entity.pdbx_description
1 polymer ?
#
loop_
_entity_poly.entity_id
_entity_poly.type
_entity_poly.pdbx_seq_one_letter_code
_entity_poly.pdbx_strand_id
1 'polypeptide(L)'
;MEVKGIIWVGSATDDQTTTTRFFADFLGMEVVAEVPGLSRLVAANGDRLEFFGPDSVEHDQLDTGPVAGLWVDNAEVARDELLAAGVDDVTHLERGGDGHRWFYFRAPDGRYYELSELSEPRPPKVGV
;
A
#
# COMPACT_ATOMS: atom_id res chain seq x y z
N MET A 1 2.03 -1.55 19.01
CA MET A 1 1.65 -0.51 18.03
C MET A 1 0.14 -0.45 17.88
N GLU A 2 -0.37 0.67 17.38
CA GLU A 2 -1.78 0.82 17.06
C GLU A 2 -1.97 0.90 15.56
N VAL A 3 -2.82 0.05 15.00
CA VAL A 3 -3.23 0.13 13.60
C VAL A 3 -4.47 1.01 13.54
N LYS A 4 -4.36 2.15 12.86
CA LYS A 4 -5.42 3.18 12.82
C LYS A 4 -6.40 3.00 11.68
N GLY A 5 -6.06 2.21 10.68
CA GLY A 5 -6.94 1.97 9.54
C GLY A 5 -6.25 1.21 8.43
N ILE A 6 -7.04 0.83 7.44
CA ILE A 6 -6.58 0.23 6.19
C ILE A 6 -6.72 1.32 5.13
N ILE A 7 -5.59 1.85 4.64
CA ILE A 7 -5.58 3.07 3.83
C ILE A 7 -5.09 2.86 2.41
N TRP A 8 -4.61 1.66 2.10
CA TRP A 8 -3.98 1.37 0.84
C TRP A 8 -4.17 -0.10 0.48
N VAL A 9 -4.40 -0.37 -0.78
CA VAL A 9 -4.35 -1.72 -1.36
C VAL A 9 -3.47 -1.64 -2.60
N GLY A 10 -2.47 -2.50 -2.67
CA GLY A 10 -1.63 -2.66 -3.84
C GLY A 10 -1.85 -4.00 -4.49
N SER A 11 -1.79 -4.07 -5.81
CA SER A 11 -1.96 -5.30 -6.55
C SER A 11 -1.04 -5.33 -7.77
N ALA A 12 -0.37 -6.46 -7.98
CA ALA A 12 0.38 -6.67 -9.20
C ALA A 12 -0.58 -7.01 -10.35
N THR A 13 -0.28 -6.52 -11.53
CA THR A 13 -1.04 -6.82 -12.74
C THR A 13 -0.08 -6.99 -13.91
N ASP A 14 -0.41 -7.92 -14.81
CA ASP A 14 0.33 -8.09 -16.06
C ASP A 14 -0.18 -7.16 -17.16
N ASP A 15 -1.33 -6.53 -16.95
CA ASP A 15 -1.93 -5.58 -17.90
C ASP A 15 -2.38 -4.33 -17.15
N GLN A 16 -1.44 -3.42 -16.95
CA GLN A 16 -1.66 -2.19 -16.19
C GLN A 16 -2.77 -1.33 -16.80
N THR A 17 -2.76 -1.15 -18.11
CA THR A 17 -3.72 -0.27 -18.78
C THR A 17 -5.14 -0.77 -18.64
N THR A 18 -5.39 -2.04 -18.96
CA THR A 18 -6.73 -2.62 -18.88
C THR A 18 -7.25 -2.63 -17.45
N THR A 19 -6.39 -2.99 -16.49
CA THR A 19 -6.76 -3.00 -15.06
C THR A 19 -7.12 -1.60 -14.59
N THR A 20 -6.29 -0.60 -14.90
CA THR A 20 -6.54 0.78 -14.51
C THR A 20 -7.85 1.30 -15.10
N ARG A 21 -8.09 1.05 -16.38
CA ARG A 21 -9.33 1.50 -17.03
C ARG A 21 -10.58 0.86 -16.42
N PHE A 22 -10.52 -0.40 -16.02
CA PHE A 22 -11.64 -1.05 -15.36
C PHE A 22 -12.04 -0.31 -14.08
N PHE A 23 -11.07 -0.02 -13.20
CA PHE A 23 -11.37 0.66 -11.94
C PHE A 23 -11.73 2.13 -12.13
N ALA A 24 -11.14 2.80 -13.11
CA ALA A 24 -11.46 4.20 -13.39
C ALA A 24 -12.81 4.36 -14.10
N ASP A 25 -13.02 3.64 -15.18
CA ASP A 25 -14.17 3.86 -16.07
C ASP A 25 -15.42 3.13 -15.58
N PHE A 26 -15.28 1.93 -15.03
CA PHE A 26 -16.39 1.14 -14.57
C PHE A 26 -16.73 1.40 -13.10
N LEU A 27 -15.72 1.47 -12.22
CA LEU A 27 -15.94 1.70 -10.79
C LEU A 27 -15.86 3.18 -10.40
N GLY A 28 -15.52 4.06 -11.33
CA GLY A 28 -15.54 5.50 -11.10
C GLY A 28 -14.44 6.04 -10.19
N MET A 29 -13.35 5.29 -9.99
CA MET A 29 -12.23 5.78 -9.19
C MET A 29 -11.42 6.83 -9.94
N GLU A 30 -10.89 7.80 -9.20
CA GLU A 30 -10.07 8.85 -9.79
C GLU A 30 -8.63 8.38 -9.97
N VAL A 31 -8.10 8.50 -11.19
CA VAL A 31 -6.69 8.21 -11.47
C VAL A 31 -5.89 9.47 -11.17
N VAL A 32 -5.00 9.40 -10.18
CA VAL A 32 -4.16 10.54 -9.76
C VAL A 32 -2.73 10.43 -10.25
N ALA A 33 -2.30 9.26 -10.69
CA ALA A 33 -1.01 9.05 -11.34
C ALA A 33 -1.07 7.82 -12.23
N GLU A 34 -0.47 7.90 -13.40
CA GLU A 34 -0.37 6.77 -14.31
C GLU A 34 0.93 6.91 -15.09
N VAL A 35 1.92 6.07 -14.74
CA VAL A 35 3.23 6.02 -15.39
C VAL A 35 3.56 4.56 -15.66
N PRO A 36 4.54 4.25 -16.52
CA PRO A 36 4.93 2.85 -16.73
C PRO A 36 5.24 2.16 -15.40
N GLY A 37 4.57 1.04 -15.13
CA GLY A 37 4.75 0.25 -13.92
C GLY A 37 3.94 0.67 -12.71
N LEU A 38 3.25 1.81 -12.73
CA LEU A 38 2.46 2.27 -11.58
C LEU A 38 1.23 3.04 -12.04
N SER A 39 0.07 2.61 -11.53
CA SER A 39 -1.17 3.41 -11.57
C SER A 39 -1.63 3.65 -10.14
N ARG A 40 -1.94 4.90 -9.81
CA ARG A 40 -2.49 5.26 -8.50
C ARG A 40 -3.89 5.80 -8.68
N LEU A 41 -4.84 5.19 -7.98
CA LEU A 41 -6.22 5.63 -7.95
C LEU A 41 -6.61 5.96 -6.52
N VAL A 42 -7.57 6.86 -6.35
CA VAL A 42 -8.08 7.22 -5.03
C VAL A 42 -9.59 7.03 -4.97
N ALA A 43 -10.04 6.57 -3.83
CA ALA A 43 -11.45 6.51 -3.48
C ALA A 43 -11.92 7.88 -2.97
N ALA A 44 -13.24 8.04 -2.84
CA ALA A 44 -13.84 9.30 -2.38
C ALA A 44 -13.34 9.74 -1.00
N ASN A 45 -12.96 8.80 -0.15
CA ASN A 45 -12.42 9.08 1.19
C ASN A 45 -10.89 9.28 1.21
N GLY A 46 -10.23 9.24 0.05
CA GLY A 46 -8.78 9.42 -0.06
C GLY A 46 -7.95 8.15 0.10
N ASP A 47 -8.56 7.00 0.34
CA ASP A 47 -7.83 5.74 0.37
C ASP A 47 -7.29 5.42 -1.02
N ARG A 48 -6.12 4.77 -1.08
CA ARG A 48 -5.41 4.52 -2.32
C ARG A 48 -5.53 3.08 -2.77
N LEU A 49 -5.65 2.92 -4.08
CA LEU A 49 -5.50 1.64 -4.76
C LEU A 49 -4.40 1.83 -5.81
N GLU A 50 -3.36 1.00 -5.75
CA GLU A 50 -2.25 1.09 -6.69
C GLU A 50 -2.06 -0.21 -7.44
N PHE A 51 -1.84 -0.12 -8.74
CA PHE A 51 -1.53 -1.28 -9.59
C PHE A 51 -0.08 -1.18 -10.05
N PHE A 52 0.65 -2.29 -9.88
CA PHE A 52 2.06 -2.39 -10.24
C PHE A 52 2.20 -3.34 -11.42
N GLY A 53 2.65 -2.79 -12.54
CA GLY A 53 2.92 -3.57 -13.74
C GLY A 53 4.26 -4.31 -13.66
N PRO A 54 4.58 -5.16 -14.67
CA PRO A 54 5.81 -5.94 -14.66
C PRO A 54 7.10 -5.11 -14.61
N ASP A 55 7.03 -3.84 -15.02
CA ASP A 55 8.18 -2.93 -15.01
C ASP A 55 8.51 -2.40 -13.61
N SER A 56 7.64 -2.61 -12.63
CA SER A 56 7.82 -2.12 -11.28
C SER A 56 8.65 -3.08 -10.44
N VAL A 57 9.60 -2.53 -9.67
CA VAL A 57 10.37 -3.31 -8.69
C VAL A 57 9.49 -3.86 -7.57
N GLU A 58 8.32 -3.27 -7.36
CA GLU A 58 7.38 -3.70 -6.32
C GLU A 58 6.49 -4.87 -6.76
N HIS A 59 6.50 -5.20 -8.05
CA HIS A 59 5.65 -6.27 -8.61
C HIS A 59 5.84 -7.59 -7.87
N ASP A 60 7.08 -7.95 -7.56
CA ASP A 60 7.39 -9.22 -6.89
C ASP A 60 6.89 -9.26 -5.44
N GLN A 61 6.82 -8.12 -4.76
CA GLN A 61 6.31 -8.03 -3.39
C GLN A 61 4.80 -8.27 -3.32
N LEU A 62 4.13 -8.14 -4.45
CA LEU A 62 2.67 -8.20 -4.56
C LEU A 62 2.20 -9.45 -5.29
N ASP A 63 3.09 -10.39 -5.59
CA ASP A 63 2.78 -11.57 -6.40
C ASP A 63 1.90 -12.60 -5.68
N THR A 64 1.78 -12.51 -4.35
CA THR A 64 0.90 -13.39 -3.55
C THR A 64 -0.56 -12.95 -3.55
N GLY A 65 -0.88 -11.86 -4.24
CA GLY A 65 -2.21 -11.28 -4.33
C GLY A 65 -2.26 -9.85 -3.82
N PRO A 66 -3.43 -9.23 -3.73
CA PRO A 66 -3.53 -7.88 -3.23
C PRO A 66 -2.94 -7.73 -1.82
N VAL A 67 -2.23 -6.64 -1.61
CA VAL A 67 -1.56 -6.32 -0.35
C VAL A 67 -2.30 -5.17 0.31
N ALA A 68 -2.73 -5.36 1.56
CA ALA A 68 -3.34 -4.30 2.34
C ALA A 68 -2.26 -3.47 3.05
N GLY A 69 -2.42 -2.15 3.04
CA GLY A 69 -1.56 -1.23 3.78
C GLY A 69 -2.27 -0.73 5.03
N LEU A 70 -1.65 -0.94 6.15
CA LEU A 70 -2.18 -0.62 7.47
C LEU A 70 -1.52 0.67 7.98
N TRP A 71 -2.32 1.58 8.46
CA TRP A 71 -1.86 2.89 8.91
C TRP A 71 -1.36 2.84 10.34
N VAL A 72 -0.11 3.28 10.58
CA VAL A 72 0.52 3.38 11.90
C VAL A 72 1.10 4.78 12.09
N ASP A 73 1.35 5.16 13.36
CA ASP A 73 1.90 6.47 13.68
C ASP A 73 3.36 6.63 13.26
N ASN A 74 4.15 5.57 13.41
CA ASN A 74 5.60 5.61 13.17
C ASN A 74 6.04 4.29 12.57
N ALA A 75 6.34 4.30 11.28
CA ALA A 75 6.72 3.09 10.55
C ALA A 75 8.05 2.50 11.04
N GLU A 76 9.01 3.35 11.42
CA GLU A 76 10.30 2.86 11.90
C GLU A 76 10.16 2.12 13.24
N VAL A 77 9.41 2.69 14.18
CA VAL A 77 9.14 2.04 15.47
C VAL A 77 8.36 0.74 15.27
N ALA A 78 7.35 0.75 14.39
CA ALA A 78 6.57 -0.45 14.07
C ALA A 78 7.46 -1.55 13.48
N ARG A 79 8.39 -1.18 12.60
CA ARG A 79 9.33 -2.11 12.01
C ARG A 79 10.22 -2.74 13.09
N ASP A 80 10.75 -1.93 13.99
CA ASP A 80 11.57 -2.41 15.10
C ASP A 80 10.80 -3.38 16.00
N GLU A 81 9.52 -3.10 16.26
CA GLU A 81 8.65 -3.99 17.05
C GLU A 81 8.46 -5.35 16.38
N LEU A 82 8.25 -5.37 15.06
CA LEU A 82 8.10 -6.63 14.33
C LEU A 82 9.39 -7.45 14.35
N LEU A 83 10.53 -6.81 14.16
CA LEU A 83 11.83 -7.49 14.23
C LEU A 83 12.07 -8.06 15.62
N ALA A 84 11.77 -7.30 16.67
CA ALA A 84 11.92 -7.73 18.06
C ALA A 84 10.98 -8.91 18.39
N ALA A 85 9.83 -8.99 17.75
CA ALA A 85 8.88 -10.09 17.90
C ALA A 85 9.25 -11.36 17.10
N GLY A 86 10.34 -11.32 16.33
CA GLY A 86 10.83 -12.47 15.58
C GLY A 86 10.23 -12.64 14.19
N VAL A 87 9.63 -11.59 13.62
CA VAL A 87 9.14 -11.63 12.24
C VAL A 87 10.36 -11.62 11.31
N ASP A 88 10.54 -12.69 10.53
CA ASP A 88 11.74 -12.91 9.74
C ASP A 88 11.79 -12.12 8.44
N ASP A 89 10.64 -11.96 7.80
CA ASP A 89 10.57 -11.34 6.47
C ASP A 89 9.98 -9.94 6.60
N VAL A 90 10.88 -8.98 6.82
CA VAL A 90 10.56 -7.54 6.97
C VAL A 90 11.46 -6.78 6.02
N THR A 91 10.87 -6.03 5.09
CA THR A 91 11.65 -5.28 4.10
C THR A 91 12.25 -4.01 4.68
N HIS A 92 13.09 -3.36 3.91
CA HIS A 92 13.68 -2.08 4.31
C HIS A 92 12.59 -1.01 4.43
N LEU A 93 12.83 -0.05 5.33
CA LEU A 93 11.98 1.14 5.43
C LEU A 93 12.19 2.01 4.19
N GLU A 94 11.11 2.28 3.48
CA GLU A 94 11.08 3.14 2.31
C GLU A 94 10.53 4.51 2.67
N ARG A 95 10.89 5.51 1.86
CA ARG A 95 10.46 6.89 2.07
C ARG A 95 10.05 7.51 0.74
N GLY A 96 8.83 8.02 0.66
CA GLY A 96 8.35 8.75 -0.50
C GLY A 96 8.81 10.20 -0.51
N GLY A 97 8.66 10.87 -1.67
CA GLY A 97 9.03 12.27 -1.83
C GLY A 97 8.22 13.23 -0.96
N ASP A 98 7.04 12.83 -0.53
CA ASP A 98 6.15 13.60 0.36
C ASP A 98 6.44 13.38 1.86
N GLY A 99 7.42 12.53 2.20
CA GLY A 99 7.76 12.20 3.58
C GLY A 99 7.03 11.00 4.15
N HIS A 100 6.12 10.42 3.41
CA HIS A 100 5.43 9.18 3.79
C HIS A 100 6.46 8.03 3.83
N ARG A 101 6.32 7.13 4.81
CA ARG A 101 7.25 6.03 5.02
C ARG A 101 6.48 4.72 5.09
N TRP A 102 7.05 3.65 4.53
CA TRP A 102 6.43 2.33 4.54
C TRP A 102 7.44 1.21 4.45
N PHE A 103 6.99 0.01 4.78
CA PHE A 103 7.72 -1.23 4.54
C PHE A 103 6.71 -2.38 4.45
N TYR A 104 7.19 -3.52 3.96
CA TYR A 104 6.38 -4.74 3.88
C TYR A 104 6.88 -5.76 4.89
N PHE A 105 5.97 -6.61 5.32
CA PHE A 105 6.30 -7.76 6.15
C PHE A 105 5.42 -8.94 5.77
N ARG A 106 5.94 -10.15 5.99
CA ARG A 106 5.17 -11.38 5.75
C ARG A 106 4.50 -11.79 7.05
N ALA A 107 3.17 -11.89 7.02
CA ALA A 107 2.35 -12.31 8.15
C ALA A 107 2.31 -13.85 8.25
N PRO A 108 1.75 -14.39 9.37
CA PRO A 108 1.64 -15.86 9.55
C PRO A 108 0.83 -16.57 8.47
N ASP A 109 -0.04 -15.87 7.74
CA ASP A 109 -0.78 -16.44 6.62
C ASP A 109 0.07 -16.62 5.35
N GLY A 110 1.36 -16.24 5.41
CA GLY A 110 2.30 -16.33 4.30
C GLY A 110 2.22 -15.18 3.30
N ARG A 111 1.38 -14.19 3.54
CA ARG A 111 1.16 -13.07 2.64
C ARG A 111 1.86 -11.81 3.14
N TYR A 112 2.22 -10.94 2.19
CA TYR A 112 2.74 -9.63 2.51
C TYR A 112 1.63 -8.65 2.86
N TYR A 113 1.94 -7.78 3.80
CA TYR A 113 1.16 -6.60 4.16
C TYR A 113 2.10 -5.43 4.25
N GLU A 114 1.56 -4.20 4.18
CA GLU A 114 2.34 -2.98 4.31
C GLU A 114 1.98 -2.28 5.61
N LEU A 115 2.97 -1.74 6.32
CA LEU A 115 2.75 -0.74 7.37
C LEU A 115 3.17 0.62 6.82
N SER A 116 2.29 1.60 6.94
CA SER A 116 2.45 2.92 6.35
C SER A 116 2.27 4.02 7.38
N GLU A 117 3.21 4.96 7.37
CA GLU A 117 3.12 6.20 8.13
C GLU A 117 2.84 7.33 7.15
N LEU A 118 1.73 8.03 7.34
CA LEU A 118 1.38 9.16 6.49
C LEU A 118 2.21 10.38 6.85
N SER A 119 2.57 11.18 5.84
CA SER A 119 3.29 12.43 6.04
C SER A 119 2.44 13.50 6.71
N GLU A 120 1.13 13.43 6.54
CA GLU A 120 0.18 14.35 7.14
C GLU A 120 -0.94 13.57 7.82
N PRO A 121 -1.46 14.08 8.96
CA PRO A 121 -2.60 13.46 9.63
C PRO A 121 -3.82 13.43 8.70
N ARG A 122 -4.56 12.32 8.75
CA ARG A 122 -5.85 12.21 8.07
C ARG A 122 -6.95 12.32 9.11
N PRO A 123 -8.05 12.99 8.78
CA PRO A 123 -9.20 13.00 9.66
C PRO A 123 -9.75 11.57 9.80
N PRO A 124 -10.37 11.24 10.93
CA PRO A 124 -11.06 9.95 11.08
C PRO A 124 -12.11 9.79 9.99
N LYS A 125 -12.26 8.57 9.48
CA LYS A 125 -13.37 8.29 8.56
C LYS A 125 -14.66 8.44 9.32
N VAL A 126 -15.62 9.11 8.67
CA VAL A 126 -16.96 9.20 9.24
C VAL A 126 -17.60 7.82 9.10
N GLY A 127 -17.98 7.22 10.21
CA GLY A 127 -18.65 5.93 10.23
C GLY A 127 -19.98 5.98 9.53
N VAL A 128 -20.35 4.90 8.88
CA VAL A 128 -21.67 4.70 8.26
C VAL A 128 -22.49 3.74 9.08
#